data_afe3b833e6b1c232a6d1392b3b4fd325
#
_entry.id   afe3b833e6b1c232a6d1392b3b4fd325
#
_cell.length_a   1.000
_cell.length_b   1.000
_cell.length_c   1.000
_cell.angle_alpha   90.00
_cell.angle_beta   90.00
_cell.angle_gamma   90.00
#
_symmetry.space_group_name_H-M   'P 1'
#
loop_
_entity.id
_entity.type
_entity.pdbx_description
1 polymer ?
#
loop_
_entity_poly.entity_id
_entity_poly.type
_entity_poly.pdbx_seq_one_letter_code
_entity_poly.pdbx_strand_id
1 'polypeptide(L)'
;MTQTGAPSGETSALRSADRAKKGRRRTSLTPYLYLAPAAAFLALVFVYPFVEIVRTSLQVPSATGTPTFGTENYRYLLGDQVLRQAVVHNLILLLAVPIMTVLALLFSLILFDQIRGWKVYRTLIFTPYILAVPVIGTTFIYLYSTGGIVNEILRSVGVGFLAQDWLGNPKLVLPSIMSVIIYRELGFGVVLFLARMMSIPAELLEAAKLDGANWYKMHRHVTIPQLRSVIEFFIVVEIMTMLSWVFAYVYTMTGGGPGFASVIMEFYIWQNAFEFQSPAIASALAVLLLAAVSGLIFLQHRLRRRSESVDDI
;
A
#
# COMPACT_ATOMS: atom_id res chain seq x y z
N MET A 1 42.17 -72.38 -10.45
CA MET A 1 41.19 -72.70 -9.37
C MET A 1 41.51 -71.91 -8.15
N THR A 2 40.78 -70.91 -7.84
CA THR A 2 40.54 -70.36 -6.50
C THR A 2 39.47 -69.25 -6.61
N GLN A 3 38.26 -69.59 -6.22
CA GLN A 3 37.16 -68.68 -6.01
C GLN A 3 37.38 -67.95 -4.68
N THR A 4 37.32 -66.61 -4.73
CA THR A 4 37.19 -65.80 -3.53
C THR A 4 35.78 -65.21 -3.45
N GLY A 5 34.99 -65.76 -2.52
CA GLY A 5 33.64 -65.28 -2.21
C GLY A 5 33.68 -63.89 -1.56
N ALA A 6 32.84 -62.98 -2.06
CA ALA A 6 32.61 -61.66 -1.44
C ALA A 6 31.69 -61.78 -0.22
N PRO A 7 31.88 -61.01 0.85
CA PRO A 7 31.05 -61.06 2.05
C PRO A 7 29.74 -60.30 1.85
N SER A 8 28.63 -61.06 1.81
CA SER A 8 27.27 -60.56 1.67
C SER A 8 26.66 -59.97 2.97
N GLY A 9 27.48 -59.70 4.00
CA GLY A 9 27.02 -59.26 5.31
C GLY A 9 26.93 -57.75 5.53
N GLU A 10 27.74 -56.95 4.85
CA GLU A 10 27.83 -55.50 5.14
C GLU A 10 26.65 -54.64 4.57
N THR A 11 26.07 -55.10 3.49
CA THR A 11 24.93 -54.36 2.86
C THR A 11 23.61 -54.49 3.62
N SER A 12 23.45 -55.53 4.44
CA SER A 12 22.25 -55.73 5.29
C SER A 12 22.31 -54.90 6.59
N ALA A 13 23.51 -54.71 7.12
CA ALA A 13 23.73 -53.90 8.33
C ALA A 13 23.53 -52.40 8.06
N LEU A 14 23.93 -51.90 6.90
CA LEU A 14 23.72 -50.47 6.51
C LEU A 14 22.25 -50.17 6.25
N ARG A 15 21.48 -51.11 5.68
CA ARG A 15 20.02 -50.93 5.48
C ARG A 15 19.23 -51.03 6.76
N SER A 16 19.65 -51.73 7.77
CA SER A 16 18.99 -51.77 9.10
C SER A 16 19.30 -50.52 9.93
N ALA A 17 20.49 -49.93 9.80
CA ALA A 17 20.85 -48.67 10.47
C ALA A 17 20.08 -47.45 9.89
N ASP A 18 19.77 -47.46 8.58
CA ASP A 18 19.00 -46.38 7.92
C ASP A 18 17.49 -46.45 8.24
N ARG A 19 16.95 -47.65 8.47
CA ARG A 19 15.57 -47.82 8.93
C ARG A 19 15.35 -47.45 10.40
N ALA A 20 16.35 -47.55 11.25
CA ALA A 20 16.27 -47.16 12.67
C ALA A 20 16.25 -45.62 12.85
N LYS A 21 16.77 -44.85 11.88
CA LYS A 21 16.73 -43.35 11.88
C LYS A 21 15.42 -42.73 11.44
N LYS A 22 14.46 -43.52 10.96
CA LYS A 22 13.07 -43.10 10.72
C LYS A 22 12.20 -43.20 11.97
N GLY A 23 12.85 -43.00 13.14
CA GLY A 23 12.19 -42.84 14.43
C GLY A 23 11.29 -41.58 14.36
N ARG A 24 10.00 -41.80 14.53
CA ARG A 24 8.91 -40.90 14.86
C ARG A 24 9.44 -39.54 15.31
N ARG A 25 9.44 -38.54 14.43
CA ARG A 25 9.60 -37.13 14.82
C ARG A 25 8.51 -36.85 15.85
N ARG A 26 8.77 -37.05 17.11
CA ARG A 26 7.98 -36.46 18.19
C ARG A 26 8.05 -34.96 17.92
N THR A 27 6.96 -34.37 17.51
CA THR A 27 6.81 -32.90 17.41
C THR A 27 7.09 -32.39 18.83
N SER A 28 8.33 -31.94 19.02
CA SER A 28 8.73 -31.35 20.30
C SER A 28 7.86 -30.11 20.47
N LEU A 29 7.11 -30.03 21.55
CA LEU A 29 6.33 -28.86 21.94
C LEU A 29 7.22 -27.70 22.40
N THR A 30 8.50 -27.98 22.62
CA THR A 30 9.49 -26.99 23.10
C THR A 30 9.57 -25.72 22.23
N PRO A 31 9.60 -25.77 20.86
CA PRO A 31 9.60 -24.57 20.07
C PRO A 31 8.34 -23.72 20.24
N TYR A 32 7.18 -24.37 20.38
CA TYR A 32 5.91 -23.66 20.59
C TYR A 32 5.85 -22.99 21.97
N LEU A 33 6.47 -23.60 22.99
CA LEU A 33 6.56 -23.01 24.32
C LEU A 33 7.42 -21.74 24.35
N TYR A 34 8.50 -21.68 23.57
CA TYR A 34 9.30 -20.46 23.41
C TYR A 34 8.58 -19.38 22.60
N LEU A 35 7.72 -19.74 21.66
CA LEU A 35 6.92 -18.82 20.89
C LEU A 35 5.66 -18.36 21.64
N ALA A 36 5.21 -19.11 22.66
CA ALA A 36 3.95 -18.85 23.34
C ALA A 36 3.82 -17.44 23.94
N PRO A 37 4.82 -16.84 24.61
CA PRO A 37 4.72 -15.48 25.13
C PRO A 37 4.52 -14.44 24.03
N ALA A 38 5.27 -14.55 22.93
CA ALA A 38 5.13 -13.65 21.78
C ALA A 38 3.78 -13.83 21.08
N ALA A 39 3.34 -15.08 20.88
CA ALA A 39 2.04 -15.38 20.31
C ALA A 39 0.89 -14.89 21.19
N ALA A 40 0.99 -15.04 22.51
CA ALA A 40 -0.02 -14.53 23.45
C ALA A 40 -0.10 -12.99 23.40
N PHE A 41 1.06 -12.31 23.35
CA PHE A 41 1.10 -10.86 23.20
C PHE A 41 0.47 -10.41 21.89
N LEU A 42 0.82 -11.04 20.77
CA LEU A 42 0.22 -10.73 19.46
C LEU A 42 -1.30 -11.01 19.46
N ALA A 43 -1.74 -12.09 20.07
CA ALA A 43 -3.16 -12.39 20.17
C ALA A 43 -3.90 -11.33 21.01
N LEU A 44 -3.32 -10.89 22.12
CA LEU A 44 -3.92 -9.85 22.95
C LEU A 44 -3.99 -8.50 22.24
N VAL A 45 -2.95 -8.11 21.50
CA VAL A 45 -2.86 -6.78 20.87
C VAL A 45 -3.61 -6.71 19.54
N PHE A 46 -3.66 -7.80 18.77
CA PHE A 46 -4.27 -7.79 17.43
C PHE A 46 -5.59 -8.58 17.37
N VAL A 47 -5.61 -9.81 17.89
CA VAL A 47 -6.81 -10.67 17.75
C VAL A 47 -7.94 -10.20 18.64
N TYR A 48 -7.65 -9.85 19.90
CA TYR A 48 -8.67 -9.40 20.83
C TYR A 48 -9.38 -8.11 20.36
N PRO A 49 -8.68 -7.00 19.99
CA PRO A 49 -9.35 -5.81 19.47
C PRO A 49 -10.12 -6.09 18.17
N PHE A 50 -9.60 -6.96 17.30
CA PHE A 50 -10.27 -7.35 16.08
C PHE A 50 -11.61 -8.05 16.36
N VAL A 51 -11.62 -9.01 17.29
CA VAL A 51 -12.85 -9.70 17.70
C VAL A 51 -13.84 -8.72 18.33
N GLU A 52 -13.35 -7.76 19.14
CA GLU A 52 -14.20 -6.76 19.76
C GLU A 52 -14.80 -5.79 18.75
N ILE A 53 -14.05 -5.38 17.72
CA ILE A 53 -14.60 -4.58 16.60
C ILE A 53 -15.72 -5.36 15.89
N VAL A 54 -15.52 -6.63 15.57
CA VAL A 54 -16.55 -7.45 14.93
C VAL A 54 -17.78 -7.60 15.84
N ARG A 55 -17.57 -7.84 17.14
CA ARG A 55 -18.65 -7.93 18.12
C ARG A 55 -19.43 -6.61 18.22
N THR A 56 -18.74 -5.49 18.36
CA THR A 56 -19.34 -4.16 18.47
C THR A 56 -20.10 -3.76 17.21
N SER A 57 -19.61 -4.15 16.03
CA SER A 57 -20.30 -3.90 14.75
C SER A 57 -21.70 -4.52 14.66
N LEU A 58 -21.94 -5.59 15.41
CA LEU A 58 -23.21 -6.28 15.48
C LEU A 58 -24.09 -5.80 16.66
N GLN A 59 -23.61 -4.91 17.51
CA GLN A 59 -24.39 -4.35 18.63
C GLN A 59 -25.36 -3.28 18.12
N VAL A 60 -26.63 -3.47 18.44
CA VAL A 60 -27.70 -2.53 18.12
C VAL A 60 -28.23 -1.94 19.41
N PRO A 61 -28.31 -0.58 19.52
CA PRO A 61 -28.91 0.05 20.69
C PRO A 61 -30.33 -0.45 20.91
N SER A 62 -30.63 -0.88 22.14
CA SER A 62 -31.99 -1.30 22.54
C SER A 62 -32.60 -0.28 23.50
N ALA A 63 -33.91 -0.10 23.41
CA ALA A 63 -34.67 0.73 24.33
C ALA A 63 -34.58 0.26 25.80
N THR A 64 -34.18 -0.99 26.03
CA THR A 64 -34.02 -1.60 27.36
C THR A 64 -32.62 -1.36 27.95
N GLY A 65 -31.74 -0.63 27.26
CA GLY A 65 -30.35 -0.33 27.70
C GLY A 65 -29.35 -1.48 27.54
N THR A 66 -29.80 -2.70 27.25
CA THR A 66 -28.90 -3.82 26.92
C THR A 66 -28.78 -3.94 25.40
N PRO A 67 -27.55 -3.88 24.84
CA PRO A 67 -27.37 -3.99 23.39
C PRO A 67 -27.86 -5.36 22.90
N THR A 68 -28.68 -5.37 21.87
CA THR A 68 -29.04 -6.58 21.13
C THR A 68 -28.06 -6.82 19.99
N PHE A 69 -27.94 -8.07 19.52
CA PHE A 69 -27.09 -8.39 18.38
C PHE A 69 -27.94 -8.49 17.11
N GLY A 70 -27.51 -7.78 16.07
CA GLY A 70 -28.22 -7.74 14.79
C GLY A 70 -27.35 -7.23 13.65
N THR A 71 -27.94 -7.12 12.47
CA THR A 71 -27.30 -6.61 11.25
C THR A 71 -27.82 -5.23 10.84
N GLU A 72 -28.56 -4.57 11.71
CA GLU A 72 -29.22 -3.28 11.45
C GLU A 72 -28.20 -2.19 11.10
N ASN A 73 -27.00 -2.17 11.74
CA ASN A 73 -25.94 -1.25 11.43
C ASN A 73 -25.49 -1.38 9.95
N TYR A 74 -25.36 -2.60 9.46
CA TYR A 74 -25.00 -2.85 8.05
C TYR A 74 -26.13 -2.45 7.10
N ARG A 75 -27.39 -2.72 7.47
CA ARG A 75 -28.56 -2.29 6.68
C ARG A 75 -28.65 -0.77 6.59
N TYR A 76 -28.41 -0.07 7.71
CA TYR A 76 -28.35 1.38 7.74
C TYR A 76 -27.25 1.90 6.80
N LEU A 77 -26.03 1.34 6.91
CA LEU A 77 -24.89 1.74 6.10
C LEU A 77 -25.07 1.51 4.60
N LEU A 78 -25.78 0.46 4.19
CA LEU A 78 -26.07 0.23 2.77
C LEU A 78 -26.96 1.31 2.15
N GLY A 79 -27.77 2.00 2.96
CA GLY A 79 -28.59 3.16 2.53
C GLY A 79 -27.87 4.51 2.67
N ASP A 80 -26.68 4.54 3.29
CA ASP A 80 -25.99 5.77 3.63
C ASP A 80 -25.28 6.39 2.42
N GLN A 81 -25.67 7.64 2.11
CA GLN A 81 -25.05 8.41 1.02
C GLN A 81 -23.58 8.78 1.31
N VAL A 82 -23.25 9.05 2.59
CA VAL A 82 -21.88 9.43 2.99
C VAL A 82 -20.94 8.25 2.80
N LEU A 83 -21.37 7.03 3.20
CA LEU A 83 -20.60 5.81 2.93
C LEU A 83 -20.35 5.63 1.42
N ARG A 84 -21.38 5.81 0.60
CA ARG A 84 -21.23 5.66 -0.85
C ARG A 84 -20.25 6.68 -1.43
N GLN A 85 -20.30 7.93 -0.98
CA GLN A 85 -19.34 8.96 -1.37
C GLN A 85 -17.92 8.59 -0.91
N ALA A 86 -17.76 8.17 0.35
CA ALA A 86 -16.45 7.77 0.89
C ALA A 86 -15.82 6.65 0.08
N VAL A 87 -16.59 5.60 -0.28
CA VAL A 87 -16.11 4.52 -1.15
C VAL A 87 -15.68 5.03 -2.51
N VAL A 88 -16.49 5.88 -3.15
CA VAL A 88 -16.16 6.48 -4.46
C VAL A 88 -14.88 7.31 -4.37
N HIS A 89 -14.71 8.11 -3.30
CA HIS A 89 -13.50 8.91 -3.10
C HIS A 89 -12.25 8.03 -2.93
N ASN A 90 -12.33 6.96 -2.15
CA ASN A 90 -11.22 5.99 -2.06
C ASN A 90 -10.88 5.38 -3.43
N LEU A 91 -11.89 5.04 -4.26
CA LEU A 91 -11.66 4.52 -5.61
C LEU A 91 -11.04 5.58 -6.55
N ILE A 92 -11.43 6.86 -6.43
CA ILE A 92 -10.81 7.95 -7.17
C ILE A 92 -9.34 8.13 -6.74
N LEU A 93 -9.05 8.05 -5.45
CA LEU A 93 -7.67 8.13 -4.95
C LEU A 93 -6.78 7.00 -5.46
N LEU A 94 -7.33 5.83 -5.76
CA LEU A 94 -6.57 4.75 -6.41
C LEU A 94 -6.00 5.15 -7.79
N LEU A 95 -6.58 6.16 -8.46
CA LEU A 95 -6.02 6.69 -9.71
C LEU A 95 -4.66 7.38 -9.51
N ALA A 96 -4.33 7.77 -8.28
CA ALA A 96 -2.98 8.25 -7.95
C ALA A 96 -1.90 7.19 -8.18
N VAL A 97 -2.21 5.91 -7.96
CA VAL A 97 -1.23 4.81 -8.05
C VAL A 97 -0.58 4.70 -9.43
N PRO A 98 -1.32 4.58 -10.55
CA PRO A 98 -0.71 4.55 -11.87
C PRO A 98 0.02 5.87 -12.20
N ILE A 99 -0.50 7.01 -11.77
CA ILE A 99 0.15 8.31 -11.99
C ILE A 99 1.50 8.35 -11.27
N MET A 100 1.55 7.98 -9.99
CA MET A 100 2.79 7.91 -9.21
C MET A 100 3.78 6.91 -9.81
N THR A 101 3.30 5.73 -10.22
CA THR A 101 4.16 4.70 -10.84
C THR A 101 4.84 5.24 -12.09
N VAL A 102 4.09 5.88 -12.99
CA VAL A 102 4.65 6.44 -14.24
C VAL A 102 5.62 7.58 -13.92
N LEU A 103 5.25 8.50 -13.04
CA LEU A 103 6.13 9.62 -12.66
C LEU A 103 7.40 9.12 -11.95
N ALA A 104 7.29 8.18 -11.03
CA ALA A 104 8.44 7.60 -10.34
C ALA A 104 9.38 6.89 -11.31
N LEU A 105 8.85 6.14 -12.29
CA LEU A 105 9.64 5.52 -13.34
C LEU A 105 10.36 6.59 -14.19
N LEU A 106 9.67 7.62 -14.64
CA LEU A 106 10.25 8.68 -15.45
C LEU A 106 11.39 9.39 -14.70
N PHE A 107 11.16 9.82 -13.46
CA PHE A 107 12.20 10.50 -12.68
C PHE A 107 13.36 9.56 -12.35
N SER A 108 13.11 8.28 -12.05
CA SER A 108 14.18 7.33 -11.77
C SER A 108 15.05 7.05 -13.01
N LEU A 109 14.45 6.95 -14.22
CA LEU A 109 15.19 6.81 -15.47
C LEU A 109 16.10 8.01 -15.73
N ILE A 110 15.59 9.23 -15.56
CA ILE A 110 16.38 10.46 -15.71
C ILE A 110 17.55 10.52 -14.72
N LEU A 111 17.30 10.11 -13.46
CA LEU A 111 18.35 10.10 -12.43
C LEU A 111 19.35 8.97 -12.63
N PHE A 112 18.93 7.83 -13.23
CA PHE A 112 19.80 6.70 -13.53
C PHE A 112 20.92 7.06 -14.52
N ASP A 113 20.61 7.92 -15.49
CA ASP A 113 21.60 8.46 -16.44
C ASP A 113 22.62 9.42 -15.80
N GLN A 114 22.56 9.62 -14.49
CA GLN A 114 23.48 10.44 -13.71
C GLN A 114 23.69 11.86 -14.28
N ILE A 115 22.60 12.51 -14.69
CA ILE A 115 22.62 13.90 -15.14
C ILE A 115 23.36 14.80 -14.13
N ARG A 116 23.92 15.90 -14.61
CA ARG A 116 24.66 16.83 -13.74
C ARG A 116 23.81 17.28 -12.55
N GLY A 117 24.26 17.00 -11.32
CA GLY A 117 23.54 17.30 -10.09
C GLY A 117 22.52 16.22 -9.65
N TRP A 118 22.50 15.02 -10.24
CA TRP A 118 21.55 13.96 -9.94
C TRP A 118 21.39 13.63 -8.45
N LYS A 119 22.50 13.73 -7.66
CA LYS A 119 22.45 13.51 -6.20
C LYS A 119 21.58 14.55 -5.49
N VAL A 120 21.64 15.81 -5.92
CA VAL A 120 20.82 16.89 -5.37
C VAL A 120 19.35 16.67 -5.74
N TYR A 121 19.05 16.38 -7.01
CA TYR A 121 17.68 16.09 -7.46
C TYR A 121 17.08 14.88 -6.73
N ARG A 122 17.85 13.81 -6.55
CA ARG A 122 17.42 12.65 -5.77
C ARG A 122 17.05 13.04 -4.34
N THR A 123 17.87 13.86 -3.68
CA THR A 123 17.60 14.31 -2.32
C THR A 123 16.34 15.18 -2.26
N LEU A 124 16.19 16.14 -3.18
CA LEU A 124 15.02 17.02 -3.24
C LEU A 124 13.71 16.25 -3.48
N ILE A 125 13.72 15.26 -4.37
CA ILE A 125 12.53 14.44 -4.67
C ILE A 125 12.19 13.52 -3.48
N PHE A 126 13.19 13.04 -2.73
CA PHE A 126 12.95 12.16 -1.59
C PHE A 126 12.61 12.93 -0.30
N THR A 127 13.00 14.19 -0.17
CA THR A 127 12.77 14.99 1.05
C THR A 127 11.31 15.03 1.49
N PRO A 128 10.32 15.24 0.60
CA PRO A 128 8.90 15.24 1.01
C PRO A 128 8.44 13.95 1.68
N TYR A 129 8.95 12.81 1.24
CA TYR A 129 8.58 11.51 1.80
C TYR A 129 8.97 11.35 3.27
N ILE A 130 10.06 11.97 3.70
CA ILE A 130 10.55 11.88 5.08
C ILE A 130 9.70 12.74 6.04
N LEU A 131 9.05 13.77 5.53
CA LEU A 131 8.25 14.69 6.36
C LEU A 131 6.97 14.02 6.84
N ALA A 132 6.56 14.36 8.06
CA ALA A 132 5.28 13.89 8.60
C ALA A 132 4.10 14.45 7.79
N VAL A 133 3.09 13.60 7.54
CA VAL A 133 1.90 13.98 6.76
C VAL A 133 1.22 15.25 7.25
N PRO A 134 1.00 15.48 8.57
CA PRO A 134 0.39 16.71 9.06
C PRO A 134 1.19 17.97 8.72
N VAL A 135 2.54 17.88 8.70
CA VAL A 135 3.41 19.02 8.34
C VAL A 135 3.21 19.39 6.88
N ILE A 136 3.22 18.39 5.99
CA ILE A 136 2.97 18.60 4.56
C ILE A 136 1.55 19.12 4.36
N GLY A 137 0.54 18.47 4.96
CA GLY A 137 -0.85 18.89 4.85
C GLY A 137 -1.05 20.34 5.25
N THR A 138 -0.53 20.76 6.40
CA THR A 138 -0.61 22.15 6.87
C THR A 138 0.08 23.11 5.90
N THR A 139 1.26 22.74 5.38
CA THR A 139 1.96 23.57 4.38
C THR A 139 1.11 23.76 3.13
N PHE A 140 0.48 22.70 2.62
CA PHE A 140 -0.35 22.79 1.42
C PHE A 140 -1.68 23.52 1.64
N ILE A 141 -2.21 23.59 2.87
CA ILE A 141 -3.34 24.50 3.18
C ILE A 141 -2.98 25.94 2.83
N TYR A 142 -1.79 26.40 3.22
CA TYR A 142 -1.34 27.77 2.90
C TYR A 142 -1.03 27.94 1.41
N LEU A 143 -0.40 26.94 0.78
CA LEU A 143 -0.08 26.98 -0.65
C LEU A 143 -1.34 27.04 -1.53
N TYR A 144 -2.37 26.30 -1.13
CA TYR A 144 -3.64 26.17 -1.87
C TYR A 144 -4.71 27.18 -1.45
N SER A 145 -4.42 28.06 -0.49
CA SER A 145 -5.34 29.14 -0.15
C SER A 145 -5.61 30.08 -1.34
N THR A 146 -6.70 30.80 -1.33
CA THR A 146 -7.09 31.72 -2.43
C THR A 146 -6.04 32.80 -2.70
N GLY A 147 -5.32 33.26 -1.64
CA GLY A 147 -4.16 34.16 -1.71
C GLY A 147 -2.82 33.43 -1.64
N GLY A 148 -2.80 32.10 -1.77
CA GLY A 148 -1.59 31.29 -1.63
C GLY A 148 -0.67 31.35 -2.85
N ILE A 149 0.55 30.88 -2.64
CA ILE A 149 1.64 30.93 -3.63
C ILE A 149 1.23 30.27 -4.95
N VAL A 150 0.48 29.18 -4.94
CA VAL A 150 0.04 28.52 -6.18
C VAL A 150 -0.81 29.47 -7.03
N ASN A 151 -1.79 30.14 -6.43
CA ASN A 151 -2.63 31.09 -7.14
C ASN A 151 -1.89 32.36 -7.56
N GLU A 152 -0.91 32.82 -6.76
CA GLU A 152 -0.07 33.96 -7.13
C GLU A 152 0.83 33.65 -8.33
N ILE A 153 1.43 32.46 -8.39
CA ILE A 153 2.21 32.01 -9.56
C ILE A 153 1.30 31.97 -10.79
N LEU A 154 0.10 31.36 -10.70
CA LEU A 154 -0.83 31.29 -11.83
C LEU A 154 -1.23 32.67 -12.37
N ARG A 155 -1.41 33.66 -11.46
CA ARG A 155 -1.69 35.05 -11.86
C ARG A 155 -0.48 35.72 -12.50
N SER A 156 0.72 35.52 -11.95
CA SER A 156 1.95 36.16 -12.42
C SER A 156 2.37 35.68 -13.81
N VAL A 157 2.12 34.42 -14.16
CA VAL A 157 2.40 33.88 -15.50
C VAL A 157 1.25 34.10 -16.51
N GLY A 158 0.21 34.89 -16.15
CA GLY A 158 -0.87 35.26 -17.06
C GLY A 158 -2.01 34.23 -17.20
N VAL A 159 -1.98 33.14 -16.42
CA VAL A 159 -3.04 32.11 -16.41
C VAL A 159 -3.94 32.21 -15.18
N GLY A 160 -4.17 33.42 -14.67
CA GLY A 160 -4.96 33.69 -13.47
C GLY A 160 -6.39 33.12 -13.50
N PHE A 161 -6.93 32.79 -14.68
CA PHE A 161 -8.22 32.10 -14.81
C PHE A 161 -8.23 30.68 -14.23
N LEU A 162 -7.05 30.08 -14.03
CA LEU A 162 -6.87 28.78 -13.36
C LEU A 162 -6.75 28.92 -11.85
N ALA A 163 -6.60 30.15 -11.33
CA ALA A 163 -6.55 30.38 -9.87
C ALA A 163 -7.92 30.07 -9.27
N GLN A 164 -7.96 29.09 -8.36
CA GLN A 164 -9.19 28.54 -7.81
C GLN A 164 -9.11 28.47 -6.29
N ASP A 165 -10.26 28.25 -5.67
CA ASP A 165 -10.32 27.78 -4.29
C ASP A 165 -10.12 26.24 -4.28
N TRP A 166 -8.86 25.81 -4.13
CA TRP A 166 -8.46 24.42 -4.30
C TRP A 166 -9.05 23.47 -3.25
N LEU A 167 -9.25 23.96 -2.03
CA LEU A 167 -9.73 23.15 -0.90
C LEU A 167 -11.20 23.48 -0.54
N GLY A 168 -11.71 24.65 -0.90
CA GLY A 168 -13.11 25.02 -0.66
C GLY A 168 -14.06 24.63 -1.80
N ASN A 169 -13.56 24.29 -2.98
CA ASN A 169 -14.38 23.83 -4.10
C ASN A 169 -14.62 22.31 -4.04
N PRO A 170 -15.89 21.83 -3.93
CA PRO A 170 -16.19 20.39 -3.83
C PRO A 170 -15.66 19.54 -4.99
N LYS A 171 -15.45 20.12 -6.18
CA LYS A 171 -14.93 19.39 -7.34
C LYS A 171 -13.41 19.31 -7.37
N LEU A 172 -12.72 20.22 -6.68
CA LEU A 172 -11.26 20.34 -6.72
C LEU A 172 -10.60 19.77 -5.47
N VAL A 173 -11.30 19.70 -4.35
CA VAL A 173 -10.74 19.31 -3.06
C VAL A 173 -10.07 17.93 -3.12
N LEU A 174 -10.73 16.92 -3.68
CA LEU A 174 -10.19 15.56 -3.77
C LEU A 174 -8.97 15.45 -4.71
N PRO A 175 -9.00 16.01 -5.95
CA PRO A 175 -7.81 16.16 -6.79
C PRO A 175 -6.67 16.93 -6.14
N SER A 176 -6.96 17.97 -5.33
CA SER A 176 -5.95 18.73 -4.61
C SER A 176 -5.26 17.88 -3.54
N ILE A 177 -6.02 17.15 -2.73
CA ILE A 177 -5.46 16.20 -1.76
C ILE A 177 -4.63 15.13 -2.50
N MET A 178 -5.15 14.56 -3.58
CA MET A 178 -4.46 13.56 -4.38
C MET A 178 -3.11 14.06 -4.90
N SER A 179 -3.01 15.32 -5.32
CA SER A 179 -1.75 15.91 -5.78
C SER A 179 -0.71 16.03 -4.67
N VAL A 180 -1.13 16.30 -3.43
CA VAL A 180 -0.25 16.34 -2.25
C VAL A 180 0.26 14.95 -1.89
N ILE A 181 -0.62 13.95 -1.99
CA ILE A 181 -0.22 12.54 -1.78
C ILE A 181 0.81 12.13 -2.83
N ILE A 182 0.53 12.40 -4.12
CA ILE A 182 1.47 12.11 -5.22
C ILE A 182 2.82 12.80 -4.98
N TYR A 183 2.82 14.07 -4.63
CA TYR A 183 4.04 14.83 -4.33
C TYR A 183 4.89 14.17 -3.24
N ARG A 184 4.27 13.67 -2.18
CA ARG A 184 4.99 13.03 -1.08
C ARG A 184 5.45 11.62 -1.42
N GLU A 185 4.56 10.77 -1.91
CA GLU A 185 4.83 9.33 -2.13
C GLU A 185 5.74 9.08 -3.34
N LEU A 186 5.80 10.04 -4.29
CA LEU A 186 6.69 9.99 -5.45
C LEU A 186 8.15 9.71 -5.08
N GLY A 187 8.62 10.32 -3.99
CA GLY A 187 10.00 10.17 -3.51
C GLY A 187 10.36 8.71 -3.18
N PHE A 188 9.46 7.98 -2.56
CA PHE A 188 9.64 6.56 -2.27
C PHE A 188 9.79 5.74 -3.54
N GLY A 189 8.88 5.93 -4.52
CA GLY A 189 8.93 5.23 -5.79
C GLY A 189 10.22 5.48 -6.56
N VAL A 190 10.66 6.74 -6.63
CA VAL A 190 11.90 7.13 -7.31
C VAL A 190 13.12 6.44 -6.71
N VAL A 191 13.25 6.46 -5.38
CA VAL A 191 14.40 5.83 -4.70
C VAL A 191 14.36 4.31 -4.86
N LEU A 192 13.19 3.70 -4.75
CA LEU A 192 12.99 2.27 -4.90
C LEU A 192 13.39 1.78 -6.31
N PHE A 193 12.90 2.46 -7.36
CA PHE A 193 13.19 2.10 -8.75
C PHE A 193 14.65 2.37 -9.08
N LEU A 194 15.19 3.51 -8.67
CA LEU A 194 16.60 3.85 -8.88
C LEU A 194 17.54 2.83 -8.23
N ALA A 195 17.24 2.39 -6.99
CA ALA A 195 18.04 1.37 -6.32
C ALA A 195 18.07 0.04 -7.11
N ARG A 196 16.92 -0.37 -7.66
CA ARG A 196 16.85 -1.56 -8.51
C ARG A 196 17.59 -1.37 -9.83
N MET A 197 17.46 -0.21 -10.48
CA MET A 197 18.20 0.10 -11.70
C MET A 197 19.72 0.03 -11.49
N MET A 198 20.20 0.55 -10.37
CA MET A 198 21.64 0.50 -10.04
C MET A 198 22.16 -0.91 -9.77
N SER A 199 21.30 -1.90 -9.57
CA SER A 199 21.67 -3.31 -9.41
C SER A 199 21.67 -4.09 -10.73
N ILE A 200 21.33 -3.47 -11.87
CA ILE A 200 21.37 -4.12 -13.19
C ILE A 200 22.85 -4.25 -13.60
N PRO A 201 23.30 -5.45 -13.99
CA PRO A 201 24.68 -5.64 -14.50
C PRO A 201 24.99 -4.71 -15.67
N ALA A 202 26.17 -4.06 -15.63
CA ALA A 202 26.56 -3.10 -16.66
C ALA A 202 26.68 -3.76 -18.04
N GLU A 203 27.05 -5.04 -18.06
CA GLU A 203 27.23 -5.85 -19.27
C GLU A 203 25.94 -5.92 -20.09
N LEU A 204 24.76 -5.98 -19.45
CA LEU A 204 23.46 -5.98 -20.15
C LEU A 204 23.19 -4.65 -20.86
N LEU A 205 23.58 -3.53 -20.22
CA LEU A 205 23.40 -2.20 -20.78
C LEU A 205 24.40 -1.94 -21.92
N GLU A 206 25.64 -2.44 -21.77
CA GLU A 206 26.68 -2.33 -22.79
C GLU A 206 26.36 -3.18 -24.01
N ALA A 207 25.90 -4.42 -23.83
CA ALA A 207 25.42 -5.29 -24.90
C ALA A 207 24.30 -4.62 -25.72
N ALA A 208 23.31 -4.06 -25.04
CA ALA A 208 22.22 -3.34 -25.70
C ALA A 208 22.71 -2.13 -26.51
N LYS A 209 23.73 -1.40 -26.02
CA LYS A 209 24.34 -0.32 -26.78
C LYS A 209 25.10 -0.80 -28.01
N LEU A 210 25.81 -1.94 -27.91
CA LEU A 210 26.51 -2.56 -29.05
C LEU A 210 25.52 -3.05 -30.13
N ASP A 211 24.34 -3.49 -29.70
CA ASP A 211 23.22 -3.86 -30.60
C ASP A 211 22.52 -2.64 -31.24
N GLY A 212 23.01 -1.41 -30.96
CA GLY A 212 22.46 -0.20 -31.54
C GLY A 212 21.15 0.27 -30.87
N ALA A 213 20.87 -0.14 -29.62
CA ALA A 213 19.72 0.36 -28.89
C ALA A 213 19.91 1.83 -28.54
N ASN A 214 18.98 2.69 -28.97
CA ASN A 214 18.92 4.06 -28.49
C ASN A 214 18.37 4.09 -27.03
N TRP A 215 18.40 5.28 -26.40
CA TRP A 215 17.93 5.46 -25.02
C TRP A 215 16.56 4.84 -24.74
N TYR A 216 15.57 5.10 -25.58
CA TYR A 216 14.22 4.58 -25.43
C TYR A 216 14.15 3.05 -25.56
N LYS A 217 14.84 2.47 -26.55
CA LYS A 217 14.88 1.01 -26.74
C LYS A 217 15.58 0.30 -25.58
N MET A 218 16.70 0.86 -25.09
CA MET A 218 17.43 0.32 -23.95
C MET A 218 16.54 0.28 -22.69
N HIS A 219 15.87 1.38 -22.36
CA HIS A 219 15.03 1.39 -21.17
C HIS A 219 13.77 0.53 -21.32
N ARG A 220 13.11 0.56 -22.48
CA ARG A 220 11.89 -0.22 -22.72
C ARG A 220 12.13 -1.74 -22.72
N HIS A 221 13.24 -2.21 -23.29
CA HIS A 221 13.48 -3.64 -23.50
C HIS A 221 14.47 -4.27 -22.52
N VAL A 222 15.29 -3.47 -21.84
CA VAL A 222 16.27 -3.98 -20.87
C VAL A 222 15.92 -3.48 -19.46
N THR A 223 15.87 -2.16 -19.23
CA THR A 223 15.74 -1.62 -17.88
C THR A 223 14.36 -1.90 -17.27
N ILE A 224 13.27 -1.49 -17.92
CA ILE A 224 11.90 -1.62 -17.38
C ILE A 224 11.50 -3.08 -17.13
N PRO A 225 11.78 -4.06 -18.01
CA PRO A 225 11.51 -5.46 -17.71
C PRO A 225 12.22 -5.98 -16.45
N GLN A 226 13.47 -5.53 -16.20
CA GLN A 226 14.21 -5.87 -14.97
C GLN A 226 13.62 -5.27 -13.70
N LEU A 227 12.79 -4.23 -13.83
CA LEU A 227 12.09 -3.59 -12.71
C LEU A 227 10.72 -4.19 -12.42
N ARG A 228 10.20 -5.10 -13.25
CA ARG A 228 8.82 -5.60 -13.17
C ARG A 228 8.41 -5.97 -11.73
N SER A 229 9.19 -6.78 -11.04
CA SER A 229 8.87 -7.22 -9.67
C SER A 229 8.82 -6.07 -8.66
N VAL A 230 9.68 -5.06 -8.83
CA VAL A 230 9.73 -3.89 -7.94
C VAL A 230 8.60 -2.91 -8.26
N ILE A 231 8.23 -2.77 -9.54
CA ILE A 231 7.05 -1.99 -9.96
C ILE A 231 5.78 -2.62 -9.38
N GLU A 232 5.63 -3.94 -9.50
CA GLU A 232 4.49 -4.67 -8.92
C GLU A 232 4.44 -4.50 -7.39
N PHE A 233 5.58 -4.61 -6.71
CA PHE A 233 5.67 -4.35 -5.27
C PHE A 233 5.24 -2.92 -4.92
N PHE A 234 5.74 -1.91 -5.63
CA PHE A 234 5.38 -0.51 -5.42
C PHE A 234 3.88 -0.28 -5.60
N ILE A 235 3.29 -0.80 -6.68
CA ILE A 235 1.85 -0.70 -6.93
C ILE A 235 1.04 -1.31 -5.77
N VAL A 236 1.46 -2.47 -5.25
CA VAL A 236 0.80 -3.13 -4.10
C VAL A 236 0.84 -2.22 -2.87
N VAL A 237 2.02 -1.71 -2.54
CA VAL A 237 2.22 -0.83 -1.37
C VAL A 237 1.37 0.42 -1.51
N GLU A 238 1.36 1.06 -2.68
CA GLU A 238 0.60 2.29 -2.90
C GLU A 238 -0.92 2.07 -2.89
N ILE A 239 -1.41 0.94 -3.40
CA ILE A 239 -2.83 0.57 -3.27
C ILE A 239 -3.21 0.46 -1.79
N MET A 240 -2.37 -0.19 -0.97
CA MET A 240 -2.60 -0.30 0.48
C MET A 240 -2.56 1.08 1.15
N THR A 241 -1.62 1.94 0.75
CA THR A 241 -1.52 3.32 1.23
C THR A 241 -2.78 4.12 0.91
N MET A 242 -3.29 4.04 -0.33
CA MET A 242 -4.51 4.75 -0.74
C MET A 242 -5.78 4.26 -0.04
N LEU A 243 -5.79 3.04 0.46
CA LEU A 243 -6.95 2.45 1.14
C LEU A 243 -6.89 2.52 2.67
N SER A 244 -5.72 2.80 3.27
CA SER A 244 -5.54 2.65 4.72
C SER A 244 -4.65 3.69 5.38
N TRP A 245 -4.09 4.66 4.64
CA TRP A 245 -3.13 5.64 5.18
C TRP A 245 -3.40 7.08 4.75
N VAL A 246 -4.54 7.36 4.10
CA VAL A 246 -4.89 8.69 3.59
C VAL A 246 -5.59 9.55 4.65
N PHE A 247 -6.03 8.95 5.75
CA PHE A 247 -6.73 9.63 6.84
C PHE A 247 -6.06 10.96 7.25
N ALA A 248 -4.74 10.94 7.50
CA ALA A 248 -4.03 12.11 8.01
C ALA A 248 -4.05 13.30 7.05
N TYR A 249 -4.08 13.06 5.73
CA TYR A 249 -4.21 14.14 4.73
C TYR A 249 -5.60 14.77 4.78
N VAL A 250 -6.65 13.95 4.74
CA VAL A 250 -8.02 14.44 4.79
C VAL A 250 -8.30 15.17 6.11
N TYR A 251 -7.90 14.57 7.23
CA TYR A 251 -8.07 15.15 8.55
C TYR A 251 -7.39 16.52 8.69
N THR A 252 -6.12 16.61 8.24
CA THR A 252 -5.35 17.84 8.39
C THR A 252 -5.79 18.92 7.41
N MET A 253 -6.02 18.55 6.12
CA MET A 253 -6.20 19.54 5.08
C MET A 253 -7.64 20.07 4.98
N THR A 254 -8.64 19.25 5.23
CA THR A 254 -10.03 19.58 4.91
C THR A 254 -11.04 19.19 5.99
N GLY A 255 -10.69 18.29 6.91
CA GLY A 255 -11.67 17.73 7.86
C GLY A 255 -12.87 17.08 7.14
N GLY A 256 -12.64 16.45 5.97
CA GLY A 256 -13.71 15.82 5.18
C GLY A 256 -14.51 16.78 4.30
N GLY A 257 -14.29 18.12 4.43
CA GLY A 257 -15.03 19.17 3.73
C GLY A 257 -14.53 19.48 2.32
N PRO A 258 -15.22 20.42 1.64
CA PRO A 258 -16.48 21.09 2.00
C PRO A 258 -17.68 20.13 1.95
N GLY A 259 -18.57 20.20 2.94
CA GLY A 259 -19.63 19.20 3.11
C GLY A 259 -19.04 17.81 3.33
N PHE A 260 -19.24 16.88 2.39
CA PHE A 260 -18.66 15.54 2.38
C PHE A 260 -17.76 15.27 1.16
N ALA A 261 -17.29 16.32 0.47
CA ALA A 261 -16.62 16.22 -0.82
C ALA A 261 -15.22 15.60 -0.77
N SER A 262 -14.61 15.48 0.43
CA SER A 262 -13.32 14.81 0.62
C SER A 262 -13.37 13.72 1.69
N VAL A 263 -14.56 13.32 2.14
CA VAL A 263 -14.72 12.21 3.10
C VAL A 263 -14.26 10.92 2.44
N ILE A 264 -13.42 10.18 3.15
CA ILE A 264 -12.95 8.83 2.83
C ILE A 264 -13.38 7.85 3.92
N MET A 265 -13.28 6.55 3.66
CA MET A 265 -13.73 5.52 4.60
C MET A 265 -13.07 5.64 5.98
N GLU A 266 -11.76 5.85 6.04
CA GLU A 266 -11.02 5.99 7.30
C GLU A 266 -11.46 7.22 8.10
N PHE A 267 -11.69 8.35 7.42
CA PHE A 267 -12.18 9.57 8.05
C PHE A 267 -13.61 9.38 8.56
N TYR A 268 -14.47 8.70 7.81
CA TYR A 268 -15.84 8.42 8.21
C TYR A 268 -15.93 7.44 9.40
N ILE A 269 -15.00 6.46 9.48
CA ILE A 269 -14.85 5.61 10.67
C ILE A 269 -14.50 6.47 11.89
N TRP A 270 -13.50 7.34 11.76
CA TRP A 270 -13.05 8.22 12.84
C TRP A 270 -14.19 9.15 13.30
N GLN A 271 -14.90 9.77 12.36
CA GLN A 271 -16.00 10.68 12.64
C GLN A 271 -17.13 9.99 13.40
N ASN A 272 -17.53 8.77 12.98
CA ASN A 272 -18.54 8.01 13.70
C ASN A 272 -18.07 7.58 15.10
N ALA A 273 -16.80 7.22 15.25
CA ALA A 273 -16.27 6.77 16.53
C ALA A 273 -16.15 7.90 17.55
N PHE A 274 -15.64 9.07 17.13
CA PHE A 274 -15.21 10.13 18.04
C PHE A 274 -16.11 11.38 18.03
N GLU A 275 -16.63 11.80 16.87
CA GLU A 275 -17.51 12.97 16.79
C GLU A 275 -18.97 12.57 17.04
N PHE A 276 -19.47 11.55 16.37
CA PHE A 276 -20.89 11.14 16.49
C PHE A 276 -21.15 10.17 17.64
N GLN A 277 -20.10 9.74 18.37
CA GLN A 277 -20.22 8.84 19.51
C GLN A 277 -21.02 7.55 19.19
N SER A 278 -20.82 7.02 17.98
CA SER A 278 -21.52 5.84 17.46
C SER A 278 -20.55 4.68 17.21
N PRO A 279 -19.95 4.07 18.25
CA PRO A 279 -18.91 3.05 18.09
C PRO A 279 -19.40 1.80 17.33
N ALA A 280 -20.66 1.48 17.39
CA ALA A 280 -21.23 0.35 16.66
C ALA A 280 -21.21 0.58 15.13
N ILE A 281 -21.58 1.79 14.69
CA ILE A 281 -21.51 2.19 13.27
C ILE A 281 -20.06 2.27 12.81
N ALA A 282 -19.18 2.91 13.62
CA ALA A 282 -17.76 2.98 13.32
C ALA A 282 -17.12 1.58 13.17
N SER A 283 -17.48 0.66 14.06
CA SER A 283 -17.00 -0.73 14.00
C SER A 283 -17.53 -1.47 12.74
N ALA A 284 -18.78 -1.24 12.36
CA ALA A 284 -19.34 -1.81 11.14
C ALA A 284 -18.63 -1.27 9.88
N LEU A 285 -18.35 0.05 9.83
CA LEU A 285 -17.55 0.66 8.78
C LEU A 285 -16.14 0.08 8.71
N ALA A 286 -15.48 -0.11 9.87
CA ALA A 286 -14.14 -0.71 9.94
C ALA A 286 -14.12 -2.16 9.43
N VAL A 287 -15.14 -2.96 9.74
CA VAL A 287 -15.28 -4.32 9.21
C VAL A 287 -15.48 -4.29 7.70
N LEU A 288 -16.31 -3.38 7.17
CA LEU A 288 -16.51 -3.22 5.73
C LEU A 288 -15.21 -2.82 5.01
N LEU A 289 -14.47 -1.86 5.55
CA LEU A 289 -13.17 -1.44 5.00
C LEU A 289 -12.18 -2.60 5.00
N LEU A 290 -12.05 -3.32 6.11
CA LEU A 290 -11.17 -4.48 6.21
C LEU A 290 -11.54 -5.58 5.21
N ALA A 291 -12.84 -5.87 5.04
CA ALA A 291 -13.31 -6.85 4.06
C ALA A 291 -12.96 -6.42 2.63
N ALA A 292 -13.14 -5.12 2.30
CA ALA A 292 -12.81 -4.55 1.00
C ALA A 292 -11.30 -4.65 0.71
N VAL A 293 -10.45 -4.22 1.66
CA VAL A 293 -8.99 -4.27 1.53
C VAL A 293 -8.50 -5.72 1.42
N SER A 294 -8.99 -6.62 2.28
CA SER A 294 -8.64 -8.05 2.24
C SER A 294 -9.06 -8.70 0.93
N GLY A 295 -10.26 -8.39 0.44
CA GLY A 295 -10.75 -8.87 -0.85
C GLY A 295 -9.88 -8.39 -2.03
N LEU A 296 -9.45 -7.15 -2.01
CA LEU A 296 -8.60 -6.57 -3.04
C LEU A 296 -7.21 -7.20 -3.05
N ILE A 297 -6.60 -7.39 -1.87
CA ILE A 297 -5.32 -8.09 -1.72
C ILE A 297 -5.42 -9.53 -2.21
N PHE A 298 -6.48 -10.23 -1.85
CA PHE A 298 -6.71 -11.61 -2.31
C PHE A 298 -6.85 -11.69 -3.83
N LEU A 299 -7.63 -10.78 -4.43
CA LEU A 299 -7.78 -10.69 -5.88
C LEU A 299 -6.45 -10.43 -6.58
N GLN A 300 -5.67 -9.48 -6.08
CA GLN A 300 -4.35 -9.13 -6.60
C GLN A 300 -3.39 -10.33 -6.53
N HIS A 301 -3.35 -11.03 -5.39
CA HIS A 301 -2.51 -12.23 -5.24
C HIS A 301 -2.91 -13.35 -6.20
N ARG A 302 -4.22 -13.52 -6.42
CA ARG A 302 -4.73 -14.51 -7.38
C ARG A 302 -4.37 -14.19 -8.84
N LEU A 303 -4.44 -12.89 -9.21
CA LEU A 303 -4.05 -12.42 -10.54
C LEU A 303 -2.55 -12.61 -10.79
N ARG A 304 -1.72 -12.28 -9.80
CA ARG A 304 -0.26 -12.45 -9.87
C ARG A 304 0.15 -13.90 -10.09
N ARG A 305 -0.40 -14.85 -9.34
CA ARG A 305 -0.12 -16.29 -9.52
C ARG A 305 -0.45 -16.80 -10.91
N ARG A 306 -1.47 -16.24 -11.57
CA ARG A 306 -1.81 -16.61 -12.96
C ARG A 306 -0.80 -16.08 -13.97
N SER A 307 -0.20 -14.92 -13.73
CA SER A 307 0.84 -14.35 -14.60
C SER A 307 2.14 -15.17 -14.52
N GLU A 308 2.56 -15.56 -13.31
CA GLU A 308 3.78 -16.36 -13.10
C GLU A 308 3.67 -17.75 -13.77
N SER A 309 2.49 -18.37 -13.80
CA SER A 309 2.28 -19.68 -14.45
C SER A 309 2.28 -19.64 -15.99
N VAL A 310 2.20 -18.47 -16.60
CA VAL A 310 2.24 -18.29 -18.08
C VAL A 310 3.67 -18.00 -18.54
N ASP A 311 4.50 -17.43 -17.69
CA ASP A 311 5.91 -17.12 -18.01
C ASP A 311 6.84 -18.35 -17.87
N ASP A 312 6.35 -19.47 -17.29
CA ASP A 312 7.09 -20.75 -17.13
C ASP A 312 6.82 -21.76 -18.27
N ILE A 313 6.08 -21.39 -19.33
CA ILE A 313 5.81 -22.20 -20.53
C ILE A 313 6.54 -21.58 -21.72
#